data_04900632cd674cd2d9e9ce832d860a3c
#
_entry.id   04900632cd674cd2d9e9ce832d860a3c
#
_cell.length_a   1.000
_cell.length_b   1.000
_cell.length_c   1.000
_cell.angle_alpha   90.00
_cell.angle_beta   90.00
_cell.angle_gamma   90.00
#
_symmetry.space_group_name_H-M   'P 1'
#
loop_
_entity.id
_entity.type
_entity.pdbx_description
1 polymer ?
#
loop_
_entity_poly.entity_id
_entity_poly.type
_entity_poly.pdbx_seq_one_letter_code
_entity_poly.pdbx_strand_id
1 'polypeptide(L)'
;MRFLSHFSMAVALATAGTLAITALPQEAQAAKKKKEKESEVKISKEIAPKVAAIQAAMASETPATATPLVEALLAETQTPDDRYIAGQLAIQLGGTLKDTAMQERGIVASLDSGKTGAEQLPAFNFFAGNFAYGAERWADAAQRFQAAYDLGYRANNIEPLLAETFFKRNMHPEGLAKWTEIIDNANASETKAPESWYRMARDRALASKDMGLYASWAAKWASAYPSGDSWGDAVAASRRTSQADSVQNLEVLRFMKATGALKTSRDYQEFAEEAQRKNLFGEVVSVLEEGQQKGVVSSTSPLIAEVLAPARREVAADQKALPSSPSAVRGSGSSSVMMNFADVWLGYKDYDKAAAFYEAGLAKPGADMERGYMGIGTAEAYAGDYAAAGQAFAKVSGTRAPLAHMWQTWINQQTAPVAPAAPAEPAT
;
A
#
# COMPACT_ATOMS: atom_id res chain seq x y z
N MET A 1 -15.67 2.03 11.68
CA MET A 1 -15.47 1.05 10.61
C MET A 1 -15.83 -0.33 11.14
N ARG A 2 -17.00 -0.83 10.71
CA ARG A 2 -17.58 -2.08 11.21
C ARG A 2 -17.20 -3.19 10.23
N PHE A 3 -16.07 -3.89 10.47
CA PHE A 3 -15.66 -5.08 9.72
C PHE A 3 -15.86 -6.38 10.52
N LEU A 4 -16.86 -6.42 11.38
CA LEU A 4 -17.19 -7.61 12.17
C LEU A 4 -18.70 -7.85 12.13
N SER A 5 -19.23 -8.24 10.97
CA SER A 5 -20.51 -8.92 10.98
C SER A 5 -20.61 -9.87 9.80
N HIS A 6 -20.79 -11.14 10.11
CA HIS A 6 -21.17 -12.25 9.25
C HIS A 6 -20.04 -12.96 8.47
N PHE A 7 -18.98 -13.40 9.15
CA PHE A 7 -18.29 -14.60 8.70
C PHE A 7 -19.08 -15.82 9.18
N SER A 8 -20.03 -16.24 8.39
CA SER A 8 -20.54 -17.62 8.45
C SER A 8 -19.38 -18.50 8.03
N MET A 9 -18.66 -19.03 9.00
CA MET A 9 -17.54 -19.94 8.83
C MET A 9 -18.08 -21.27 8.30
N ALA A 10 -18.34 -21.34 6.99
CA ALA A 10 -18.44 -22.61 6.32
C ALA A 10 -17.01 -23.14 6.22
N VAL A 11 -16.55 -23.79 7.29
CA VAL A 11 -15.40 -24.68 7.25
C VAL A 11 -15.82 -25.84 6.33
N ALA A 12 -15.61 -25.68 5.04
CA ALA A 12 -15.48 -26.81 4.15
C ALA A 12 -14.14 -27.51 4.49
N LEU A 13 -14.12 -28.15 5.65
CA LEU A 13 -13.17 -29.23 5.90
C LEU A 13 -13.53 -30.26 4.85
N ALA A 14 -12.74 -30.32 3.78
CA ALA A 14 -12.67 -31.51 2.94
C ALA A 14 -12.35 -32.65 3.90
N THR A 15 -13.38 -33.39 4.27
CA THR A 15 -13.27 -34.64 5.03
C THR A 15 -12.63 -35.69 4.12
N ALA A 16 -11.32 -35.58 3.93
CA ALA A 16 -10.48 -36.68 3.48
C ALA A 16 -9.91 -37.33 4.73
N GLY A 17 -10.69 -38.16 5.35
CA GLY A 17 -10.26 -38.89 6.55
C GLY A 17 -11.44 -39.47 7.30
N THR A 18 -12.33 -40.20 6.58
CA THR A 18 -13.20 -41.19 7.24
C THR A 18 -12.27 -42.20 7.94
N LEU A 19 -12.31 -42.25 9.27
CA LEU A 19 -11.85 -43.38 10.05
C LEU A 19 -12.65 -44.62 9.64
N ALA A 20 -12.30 -45.22 8.50
CA ALA A 20 -12.83 -46.48 8.07
C ALA A 20 -12.00 -47.59 8.74
N ILE A 21 -12.53 -48.11 9.85
CA ILE A 21 -12.12 -49.39 10.37
C ILE A 21 -12.81 -50.42 9.47
N THR A 22 -12.14 -50.84 8.38
CA THR A 22 -12.51 -52.03 7.64
C THR A 22 -11.25 -52.86 7.35
N ALA A 23 -11.27 -54.11 7.79
CA ALA A 23 -10.32 -55.12 7.46
C ALA A 23 -10.35 -55.48 5.96
N LEU A 24 -9.17 -55.42 5.34
CA LEU A 24 -8.59 -56.10 4.20
C LEU A 24 -9.49 -56.71 3.08
N PRO A 25 -9.07 -56.84 1.82
CA PRO A 25 -7.77 -57.40 1.40
C PRO A 25 -7.01 -56.66 0.26
N GLN A 26 -5.82 -57.09 0.15
CA GLN A 26 -4.66 -56.84 -0.69
C GLN A 26 -4.91 -56.89 -2.21
N GLU A 27 -4.18 -56.08 -2.92
CA GLU A 27 -3.49 -56.22 -4.22
C GLU A 27 -3.79 -55.08 -5.20
N ALA A 28 -2.77 -54.24 -5.43
CA ALA A 28 -2.13 -54.07 -6.74
C ALA A 28 -1.09 -52.93 -6.72
N GLN A 29 0.01 -53.28 -7.36
CA GLN A 29 1.34 -52.72 -7.40
C GLN A 29 1.52 -51.30 -7.94
N ALA A 30 2.51 -50.62 -7.31
CA ALA A 30 3.62 -49.88 -7.92
C ALA A 30 3.37 -48.55 -8.64
N ALA A 31 3.60 -47.47 -7.89
CA ALA A 31 4.42 -46.35 -8.37
C ALA A 31 5.14 -45.71 -7.19
N LYS A 32 6.46 -45.88 -7.13
CA LYS A 32 7.37 -45.32 -6.13
C LYS A 32 7.40 -43.76 -6.27
N LYS A 33 6.59 -43.06 -5.51
CA LYS A 33 6.92 -41.72 -5.00
C LYS A 33 7.26 -41.90 -3.52
N LYS A 34 8.41 -41.35 -3.09
CA LYS A 34 8.79 -41.23 -1.69
C LYS A 34 7.70 -40.46 -0.94
N LYS A 35 6.68 -41.13 -0.43
CA LYS A 35 5.82 -40.60 0.64
C LYS A 35 6.68 -40.70 1.91
N GLU A 36 7.02 -39.56 2.50
CA GLU A 36 7.33 -39.52 3.93
C GLU A 36 6.21 -40.28 4.63
N LYS A 37 6.60 -41.25 5.46
CA LYS A 37 5.64 -42.02 6.27
C LYS A 37 4.91 -41.03 7.18
N GLU A 38 3.68 -40.62 6.81
CA GLU A 38 2.76 -40.09 7.81
C GLU A 38 2.69 -41.09 8.94
N SER A 39 3.07 -40.68 10.14
CA SER A 39 3.02 -41.56 11.32
C SER A 39 1.55 -41.86 11.59
N GLU A 40 1.16 -43.10 11.41
CA GLU A 40 -0.20 -43.59 11.66
C GLU A 40 -0.64 -43.19 13.08
N VAL A 41 -1.72 -42.41 13.18
CA VAL A 41 -2.29 -41.97 14.49
C VAL A 41 -2.97 -43.17 15.14
N LYS A 42 -2.55 -43.53 16.38
CA LYS A 42 -3.06 -44.72 17.08
C LYS A 42 -3.86 -44.31 18.32
N ILE A 43 -5.10 -44.76 18.36
CA ILE A 43 -5.95 -44.60 19.55
C ILE A 43 -5.42 -45.47 20.69
N SER A 44 -5.10 -44.92 21.84
CA SER A 44 -4.74 -45.70 23.01
C SER A 44 -5.93 -46.53 23.55
N LYS A 45 -5.63 -47.61 24.25
CA LYS A 45 -6.69 -48.47 24.83
C LYS A 45 -7.53 -47.70 25.87
N GLU A 46 -6.92 -46.74 26.52
CA GLU A 46 -7.55 -45.94 27.59
C GLU A 46 -8.63 -45.03 27.05
N ILE A 47 -8.42 -44.41 25.85
CA ILE A 47 -9.39 -43.46 25.30
C ILE A 47 -10.33 -44.10 24.28
N ALA A 48 -10.06 -45.28 23.76
CA ALA A 48 -10.86 -45.94 22.72
C ALA A 48 -12.38 -46.03 23.09
N PRO A 49 -12.77 -46.47 24.31
CA PRO A 49 -14.18 -46.52 24.68
C PRO A 49 -14.80 -45.13 24.83
N LYS A 50 -14.03 -44.10 25.23
CA LYS A 50 -14.50 -42.71 25.33
C LYS A 50 -14.74 -42.13 23.94
N VAL A 51 -13.84 -42.37 22.97
CA VAL A 51 -14.01 -41.99 21.58
C VAL A 51 -15.28 -42.58 21.00
N ALA A 52 -15.54 -43.85 21.22
CA ALA A 52 -16.74 -44.52 20.74
C ALA A 52 -18.01 -43.92 21.36
N ALA A 53 -18.00 -43.60 22.66
CA ALA A 53 -19.12 -42.94 23.33
C ALA A 53 -19.39 -41.52 22.79
N ILE A 54 -18.33 -40.74 22.53
CA ILE A 54 -18.43 -39.41 21.94
C ILE A 54 -19.03 -39.50 20.53
N GLN A 55 -18.53 -40.43 19.69
CA GLN A 55 -19.04 -40.61 18.34
C GLN A 55 -20.53 -41.01 18.32
N ALA A 56 -20.94 -41.88 19.25
CA ALA A 56 -22.34 -42.26 19.41
C ALA A 56 -23.22 -41.07 19.85
N ALA A 57 -22.74 -40.26 20.78
CA ALA A 57 -23.45 -39.05 21.24
C ALA A 57 -23.56 -38.00 20.11
N MET A 58 -22.49 -37.79 19.32
CA MET A 58 -22.50 -36.87 18.17
C MET A 58 -23.42 -37.32 17.05
N ALA A 59 -23.63 -38.62 16.89
CA ALA A 59 -24.54 -39.19 15.89
C ALA A 59 -26.02 -39.23 16.34
N SER A 60 -26.29 -38.89 17.60
CA SER A 60 -27.66 -38.86 18.16
C SER A 60 -28.45 -37.61 17.66
N GLU A 61 -29.76 -37.60 17.94
CA GLU A 61 -30.62 -36.44 17.67
C GLU A 61 -30.23 -35.19 18.50
N THR A 62 -29.42 -35.36 19.57
CA THR A 62 -28.95 -34.31 20.46
C THR A 62 -27.43 -34.29 20.55
N PRO A 63 -26.69 -33.88 19.49
CA PRO A 63 -25.22 -33.91 19.47
C PRO A 63 -24.57 -33.11 20.62
N ALA A 64 -25.28 -32.14 21.21
CA ALA A 64 -24.80 -31.35 22.35
C ALA A 64 -24.49 -32.21 23.61
N THR A 65 -25.05 -33.42 23.71
CA THR A 65 -24.74 -34.36 24.80
C THR A 65 -23.29 -34.86 24.75
N ALA A 66 -22.63 -34.75 23.62
CA ALA A 66 -21.20 -35.06 23.47
C ALA A 66 -20.28 -33.98 24.10
N THR A 67 -20.77 -32.76 24.34
CA THR A 67 -19.91 -31.64 24.83
C THR A 67 -19.14 -32.01 26.12
N PRO A 68 -19.75 -32.44 27.21
CA PRO A 68 -19.01 -32.78 28.43
C PRO A 68 -18.04 -33.95 28.22
N LEU A 69 -18.35 -34.88 27.30
CA LEU A 69 -17.48 -36.01 27.02
C LEU A 69 -16.21 -35.58 26.25
N VAL A 70 -16.36 -34.65 25.30
CA VAL A 70 -15.23 -34.09 24.54
C VAL A 70 -14.35 -33.23 25.47
N GLU A 71 -14.94 -32.43 26.32
CA GLU A 71 -14.21 -31.61 27.30
C GLU A 71 -13.40 -32.48 28.28
N ALA A 72 -13.99 -33.54 28.81
CA ALA A 72 -13.29 -34.50 29.64
C ALA A 72 -12.13 -35.19 28.90
N LEU A 73 -12.35 -35.57 27.63
CA LEU A 73 -11.32 -36.19 26.84
C LEU A 73 -10.15 -35.22 26.55
N LEU A 74 -10.41 -33.98 26.20
CA LEU A 74 -9.38 -32.96 26.01
C LEU A 74 -8.52 -32.72 27.26
N ALA A 75 -9.14 -32.81 28.46
CA ALA A 75 -8.43 -32.63 29.72
C ALA A 75 -7.58 -33.85 30.13
N GLU A 76 -7.93 -35.02 29.67
CA GLU A 76 -7.30 -36.29 30.08
C GLU A 76 -6.22 -36.80 29.13
N THR A 77 -6.12 -36.26 27.93
CA THR A 77 -5.20 -36.79 26.89
C THR A 77 -3.73 -36.67 27.28
N GLN A 78 -3.04 -37.81 27.31
CA GLN A 78 -1.64 -37.93 27.75
C GLN A 78 -0.66 -38.08 26.56
N THR A 79 -1.08 -38.79 25.53
CA THR A 79 -0.21 -39.02 24.36
C THR A 79 -0.47 -38.00 23.25
N PRO A 80 0.53 -37.75 22.38
CA PRO A 80 0.34 -36.90 21.20
C PRO A 80 -0.81 -37.40 20.29
N ASP A 81 -0.93 -38.70 20.08
CA ASP A 81 -1.95 -39.30 19.24
C ASP A 81 -3.34 -39.10 19.84
N ASP A 82 -3.52 -39.33 21.15
CA ASP A 82 -4.79 -39.13 21.84
C ASP A 82 -5.21 -37.68 21.85
N ARG A 83 -4.25 -36.76 22.04
CA ARG A 83 -4.51 -35.32 21.98
C ARG A 83 -4.99 -34.88 20.59
N TYR A 84 -4.38 -35.42 19.52
CA TYR A 84 -4.83 -35.15 18.17
C TYR A 84 -6.27 -35.63 17.96
N ILE A 85 -6.59 -36.86 18.39
CA ILE A 85 -7.94 -37.43 18.25
C ILE A 85 -8.97 -36.60 19.01
N ALA A 86 -8.68 -36.22 20.27
CA ALA A 86 -9.55 -35.36 21.06
C ALA A 86 -9.75 -34.01 20.37
N GLY A 87 -8.69 -33.44 19.79
CA GLY A 87 -8.75 -32.20 19.01
C GLY A 87 -9.67 -32.33 17.80
N GLN A 88 -9.56 -33.42 17.02
CA GLN A 88 -10.42 -33.64 15.85
C GLN A 88 -11.91 -33.81 16.24
N LEU A 89 -12.21 -34.51 17.32
CA LEU A 89 -13.57 -34.63 17.84
C LEU A 89 -14.15 -33.28 18.31
N ALA A 90 -13.32 -32.46 18.94
CA ALA A 90 -13.72 -31.12 19.36
C ALA A 90 -13.99 -30.18 18.18
N ILE A 91 -13.17 -30.24 17.10
CA ILE A 91 -13.39 -29.48 15.88
C ILE A 91 -14.73 -29.90 15.24
N GLN A 92 -14.96 -31.21 15.13
CA GLN A 92 -16.16 -31.75 14.50
C GLN A 92 -17.43 -31.37 15.31
N LEU A 93 -17.42 -31.56 16.62
CA LEU A 93 -18.54 -31.20 17.51
C LEU A 93 -18.80 -29.69 17.49
N GLY A 94 -17.74 -28.90 17.64
CA GLY A 94 -17.83 -27.44 17.60
C GLY A 94 -18.40 -26.93 16.27
N GLY A 95 -18.05 -27.58 15.15
CA GLY A 95 -18.63 -27.31 13.84
C GLY A 95 -20.14 -27.62 13.78
N THR A 96 -20.52 -28.78 14.29
CA THR A 96 -21.93 -29.19 14.35
C THR A 96 -22.77 -28.25 15.20
N LEU A 97 -22.26 -27.86 16.36
CA LEU A 97 -22.96 -26.98 17.32
C LEU A 97 -22.78 -25.49 17.04
N LYS A 98 -21.93 -25.11 16.08
CA LYS A 98 -21.48 -23.74 15.83
C LYS A 98 -20.83 -23.11 17.08
N ASP A 99 -20.18 -23.94 17.90
CA ASP A 99 -19.43 -23.54 19.08
C ASP A 99 -17.99 -23.22 18.69
N THR A 100 -17.70 -21.93 18.52
CA THR A 100 -16.37 -21.43 18.14
C THR A 100 -15.32 -21.68 19.22
N ALA A 101 -15.69 -21.68 20.49
CA ALA A 101 -14.77 -21.97 21.58
C ALA A 101 -14.34 -23.44 21.60
N MET A 102 -15.26 -24.36 21.31
CA MET A 102 -14.95 -25.77 21.14
C MET A 102 -14.05 -26.00 19.94
N GLN A 103 -14.32 -25.32 18.79
CA GLN A 103 -13.48 -25.39 17.59
C GLN A 103 -12.05 -24.90 17.90
N GLU A 104 -11.91 -23.78 18.60
CA GLU A 104 -10.59 -23.25 18.99
C GLU A 104 -9.82 -24.28 19.81
N ARG A 105 -10.43 -24.82 20.86
CA ARG A 105 -9.78 -25.85 21.72
C ARG A 105 -9.33 -27.04 20.91
N GLY A 106 -10.18 -27.49 19.97
CA GLY A 106 -9.86 -28.61 19.09
C GLY A 106 -8.69 -28.35 18.17
N ILE A 107 -8.64 -27.17 17.54
CA ILE A 107 -7.53 -26.76 16.66
C ILE A 107 -6.24 -26.62 17.46
N VAL A 108 -6.29 -26.00 18.64
CA VAL A 108 -5.10 -25.84 19.48
C VAL A 108 -4.59 -27.22 19.94
N ALA A 109 -5.47 -28.10 20.41
CA ALA A 109 -5.10 -29.46 20.82
C ALA A 109 -4.47 -30.26 19.66
N SER A 110 -5.01 -30.13 18.45
CA SER A 110 -4.46 -30.77 17.26
C SER A 110 -3.06 -30.25 16.93
N LEU A 111 -2.85 -28.93 16.96
CA LEU A 111 -1.54 -28.31 16.74
C LEU A 111 -0.52 -28.74 17.81
N ASP A 112 -0.92 -28.69 19.09
CA ASP A 112 -0.05 -29.01 20.23
C ASP A 112 0.28 -30.51 20.32
N SER A 113 -0.47 -31.35 19.63
CA SER A 113 -0.15 -32.78 19.49
C SER A 113 1.08 -33.04 18.62
N GLY A 114 1.41 -32.12 17.73
CA GLY A 114 2.47 -32.33 16.70
C GLY A 114 2.10 -33.37 15.65
N LYS A 115 0.83 -33.85 15.60
CA LYS A 115 0.32 -34.86 14.67
C LYS A 115 -0.52 -34.30 13.53
N THR A 116 -0.76 -32.98 13.51
CA THR A 116 -1.45 -32.34 12.40
C THR A 116 -0.66 -32.52 11.11
N GLY A 117 -1.30 -33.06 10.08
CA GLY A 117 -0.67 -33.32 8.78
C GLY A 117 -0.14 -32.04 8.14
N ALA A 118 0.95 -32.14 7.39
CA ALA A 118 1.62 -31.02 6.75
C ALA A 118 0.68 -30.16 5.88
N GLU A 119 -0.30 -30.79 5.23
CA GLU A 119 -1.29 -30.11 4.39
C GLU A 119 -2.29 -29.27 5.22
N GLN A 120 -2.55 -29.65 6.47
CA GLN A 120 -3.51 -28.96 7.36
C GLN A 120 -2.84 -27.89 8.23
N LEU A 121 -1.54 -28.04 8.51
CA LEU A 121 -0.80 -27.13 9.39
C LEU A 121 -0.97 -25.64 9.05
N PRO A 122 -0.89 -25.21 7.76
CA PRO A 122 -1.05 -23.80 7.41
C PRO A 122 -2.43 -23.27 7.81
N ALA A 123 -3.50 -24.01 7.45
CA ALA A 123 -4.87 -23.60 7.74
C ALA A 123 -5.18 -23.63 9.25
N PHE A 124 -4.69 -24.65 9.99
CA PHE A 124 -4.91 -24.74 11.44
C PHE A 124 -4.22 -23.59 12.18
N ASN A 125 -3.00 -23.22 11.80
CA ASN A 125 -2.35 -22.03 12.36
C ASN A 125 -3.12 -20.76 12.03
N PHE A 126 -3.64 -20.60 10.79
CA PHE A 126 -4.48 -19.47 10.45
C PHE A 126 -5.73 -19.37 11.34
N PHE A 127 -6.49 -20.47 11.48
CA PHE A 127 -7.70 -20.46 12.31
C PHE A 127 -7.41 -20.24 13.79
N ALA A 128 -6.34 -20.86 14.33
CA ALA A 128 -5.90 -20.57 15.69
C ALA A 128 -5.55 -19.09 15.90
N GLY A 129 -4.87 -18.49 14.90
CA GLY A 129 -4.57 -17.08 14.88
C GLY A 129 -5.83 -16.21 14.83
N ASN A 130 -6.82 -16.60 14.04
CA ASN A 130 -8.09 -15.86 13.92
C ASN A 130 -8.91 -15.91 15.23
N PHE A 131 -8.96 -17.04 15.92
CA PHE A 131 -9.57 -17.12 17.25
C PHE A 131 -8.83 -16.27 18.29
N ALA A 132 -7.51 -16.33 18.30
CA ALA A 132 -6.71 -15.49 19.18
C ALA A 132 -6.92 -13.99 18.88
N TYR A 133 -7.02 -13.62 17.60
CA TYR A 133 -7.30 -12.25 17.16
C TYR A 133 -8.68 -11.78 17.64
N GLY A 134 -9.71 -12.60 17.47
CA GLY A 134 -11.06 -12.28 17.94
C GLY A 134 -11.17 -12.17 19.47
N ALA A 135 -10.31 -12.88 20.20
CA ALA A 135 -10.19 -12.81 21.65
C ALA A 135 -9.19 -11.75 22.15
N GLU A 136 -8.69 -10.88 21.26
CA GLU A 136 -7.72 -9.81 21.53
C GLU A 136 -6.38 -10.30 22.10
N ARG A 137 -6.06 -11.57 21.93
CA ARG A 137 -4.74 -12.15 22.27
C ARG A 137 -3.76 -11.89 21.12
N TRP A 138 -3.39 -10.63 20.97
CA TRP A 138 -2.65 -10.14 19.80
C TRP A 138 -1.29 -10.81 19.61
N ALA A 139 -0.61 -11.18 20.68
CA ALA A 139 0.69 -11.86 20.59
C ALA A 139 0.54 -13.28 20.04
N ASP A 140 -0.46 -14.03 20.55
CA ASP A 140 -0.76 -15.37 20.08
C ASP A 140 -1.23 -15.35 18.62
N ALA A 141 -2.10 -14.39 18.29
CA ALA A 141 -2.55 -14.19 16.92
C ALA A 141 -1.38 -13.94 15.96
N ALA A 142 -0.44 -13.05 16.34
CA ALA A 142 0.76 -12.77 15.54
C ALA A 142 1.60 -14.02 15.31
N GLN A 143 1.84 -14.81 16.37
CA GLN A 143 2.62 -16.05 16.29
C GLN A 143 1.96 -17.06 15.35
N ARG A 144 0.65 -17.26 15.48
CA ARG A 144 -0.10 -18.23 14.68
C ARG A 144 -0.23 -17.78 13.22
N PHE A 145 -0.51 -16.51 12.94
CA PHE A 145 -0.54 -15.99 11.58
C PHE A 145 0.84 -16.04 10.92
N GLN A 146 1.92 -15.74 11.66
CA GLN A 146 3.27 -15.86 11.13
C GLN A 146 3.57 -17.32 10.75
N ALA A 147 3.27 -18.28 11.62
CA ALA A 147 3.46 -19.69 11.33
C ALA A 147 2.66 -20.15 10.10
N ALA A 148 1.41 -19.71 9.96
CA ALA A 148 0.61 -20.00 8.78
C ALA A 148 1.22 -19.39 7.50
N TYR A 149 1.67 -18.15 7.57
CA TYR A 149 2.30 -17.43 6.46
C TYR A 149 3.59 -18.12 6.01
N ASP A 150 4.46 -18.51 6.94
CA ASP A 150 5.73 -19.22 6.67
C ASP A 150 5.51 -20.58 6.04
N LEU A 151 4.39 -21.25 6.41
CA LEU A 151 3.96 -22.51 5.82
C LEU A 151 3.23 -22.34 4.46
N GLY A 152 3.21 -21.12 3.91
CA GLY A 152 2.65 -20.85 2.59
C GLY A 152 1.15 -20.57 2.54
N TYR A 153 0.47 -20.35 3.68
CA TYR A 153 -0.93 -19.92 3.68
C TYR A 153 -1.07 -18.51 3.11
N ARG A 154 -1.95 -18.33 2.11
CA ARG A 154 -2.14 -17.04 1.42
C ARG A 154 -3.63 -16.70 1.20
N ALA A 155 -4.51 -17.41 1.89
CA ALA A 155 -5.95 -17.17 1.82
C ALA A 155 -6.44 -16.22 2.94
N ASN A 156 -7.68 -15.76 2.85
CA ASN A 156 -8.40 -15.05 3.90
C ASN A 156 -7.69 -13.77 4.38
N ASN A 157 -6.99 -13.07 3.49
CA ASN A 157 -6.29 -11.82 3.79
C ASN A 157 -5.32 -11.95 4.99
N ILE A 158 -4.55 -13.05 5.04
CA ILE A 158 -3.61 -13.30 6.14
C ILE A 158 -2.57 -12.19 6.27
N GLU A 159 -2.14 -11.60 5.15
CA GLU A 159 -1.10 -10.57 5.10
C GLU A 159 -1.53 -9.31 5.88
N PRO A 160 -2.68 -8.68 5.59
CA PRO A 160 -3.18 -7.59 6.41
C PRO A 160 -3.40 -7.95 7.88
N LEU A 161 -3.92 -9.16 8.15
CA LEU A 161 -4.16 -9.61 9.52
C LEU A 161 -2.85 -9.73 10.30
N LEU A 162 -1.83 -10.33 9.69
CA LEU A 162 -0.51 -10.48 10.31
C LEU A 162 0.11 -9.10 10.63
N ALA A 163 0.13 -8.18 9.66
CA ALA A 163 0.65 -6.84 9.90
C ALA A 163 -0.15 -6.09 10.97
N GLU A 164 -1.49 -6.23 10.98
CA GLU A 164 -2.38 -5.56 11.93
C GLU A 164 -2.12 -5.98 13.39
N THR A 165 -1.69 -7.22 13.64
CA THR A 165 -1.36 -7.68 15.00
C THR A 165 -0.24 -6.88 15.66
N PHE A 166 0.69 -6.33 14.87
CA PHE A 166 1.74 -5.44 15.39
C PHE A 166 1.16 -4.09 15.81
N PHE A 167 0.28 -3.50 15.01
CA PHE A 167 -0.36 -2.21 15.34
C PHE A 167 -1.28 -2.33 16.56
N LYS A 168 -1.99 -3.45 16.71
CA LYS A 168 -2.79 -3.76 17.92
C LYS A 168 -1.95 -3.84 19.19
N ARG A 169 -0.66 -4.11 19.06
CA ARG A 169 0.32 -4.16 20.14
C ARG A 169 1.11 -2.85 20.28
N ASN A 170 0.72 -1.77 19.58
CA ASN A 170 1.43 -0.49 19.48
C ASN A 170 2.88 -0.59 18.97
N MET A 171 3.19 -1.63 18.20
CA MET A 171 4.50 -1.87 17.58
C MET A 171 4.48 -1.33 16.14
N HIS A 172 4.37 0.00 16.02
CA HIS A 172 4.20 0.65 14.71
C HIS A 172 5.38 0.44 13.75
N PRO A 173 6.64 0.62 14.17
CA PRO A 173 7.78 0.38 13.28
C PRO A 173 7.85 -1.05 12.76
N GLU A 174 7.62 -2.04 13.64
CA GLU A 174 7.64 -3.46 13.29
C GLU A 174 6.48 -3.83 12.35
N GLY A 175 5.28 -3.25 12.60
CA GLY A 175 4.13 -3.43 11.71
C GLY A 175 4.38 -2.86 10.30
N LEU A 176 5.03 -1.71 10.19
CA LEU A 176 5.43 -1.13 8.91
C LEU A 176 6.57 -1.91 8.23
N ALA A 177 7.51 -2.46 9.02
CA ALA A 177 8.54 -3.37 8.51
C ALA A 177 7.89 -4.66 7.95
N LYS A 178 6.89 -5.21 8.65
CA LYS A 178 6.14 -6.37 8.18
C LYS A 178 5.38 -6.05 6.88
N TRP A 179 4.78 -4.88 6.73
CA TRP A 179 4.18 -4.45 5.47
C TRP A 179 5.21 -4.38 4.34
N THR A 180 6.42 -3.88 4.63
CA THR A 180 7.51 -3.85 3.62
C THR A 180 7.83 -5.27 3.15
N GLU A 181 8.06 -6.21 4.09
CA GLU A 181 8.35 -7.61 3.79
C GLU A 181 7.25 -8.26 2.93
N ILE A 182 5.98 -8.08 3.33
CA ILE A 182 4.82 -8.66 2.63
C ILE A 182 4.71 -8.11 1.20
N ILE A 183 4.85 -6.80 1.03
CA ILE A 183 4.78 -6.12 -0.26
C ILE A 183 5.95 -6.53 -1.16
N ASP A 184 7.16 -6.58 -0.62
CA ASP A 184 8.35 -6.97 -1.37
C ASP A 184 8.25 -8.43 -1.85
N ASN A 185 7.79 -9.34 -0.98
CA ASN A 185 7.55 -10.74 -1.35
C ASN A 185 6.48 -10.88 -2.45
N ALA A 186 5.40 -10.11 -2.38
CA ALA A 186 4.36 -10.11 -3.40
C ALA A 186 4.89 -9.56 -4.73
N ASN A 187 5.64 -8.45 -4.70
CA ASN A 187 6.23 -7.84 -5.89
C ASN A 187 7.35 -8.68 -6.53
N ALA A 188 8.03 -9.53 -5.74
CA ALA A 188 9.01 -10.49 -6.25
C ALA A 188 8.35 -11.69 -6.95
N SER A 189 7.08 -11.92 -6.73
CA SER A 189 6.27 -12.92 -7.45
C SER A 189 5.69 -12.33 -8.74
N GLU A 190 5.01 -13.16 -9.53
CA GLU A 190 4.31 -12.69 -10.74
C GLU A 190 3.10 -11.78 -10.42
N THR A 191 2.69 -11.74 -9.17
CA THR A 191 1.50 -10.98 -8.73
C THR A 191 1.95 -9.74 -7.97
N LYS A 192 1.75 -8.55 -8.56
CA LYS A 192 2.03 -7.26 -7.90
C LYS A 192 1.20 -7.12 -6.62
N ALA A 193 1.82 -6.61 -5.55
CA ALA A 193 1.12 -6.31 -4.31
C ALA A 193 -0.05 -5.34 -4.54
N PRO A 194 -1.26 -5.59 -4.01
CA PRO A 194 -2.44 -4.76 -4.23
C PRO A 194 -2.25 -3.31 -3.75
N GLU A 195 -2.90 -2.36 -4.41
CA GLU A 195 -2.87 -0.94 -4.01
C GLU A 195 -3.36 -0.74 -2.57
N SER A 196 -4.37 -1.50 -2.18
CA SER A 196 -4.94 -1.46 -0.83
C SER A 196 -3.89 -1.68 0.27
N TRP A 197 -2.87 -2.49 0.04
CA TRP A 197 -1.80 -2.75 1.00
C TRP A 197 -0.91 -1.52 1.22
N TYR A 198 -0.56 -0.81 0.14
CA TYR A 198 0.20 0.45 0.25
C TYR A 198 -0.61 1.51 0.99
N ARG A 199 -1.91 1.61 0.71
CA ARG A 199 -2.80 2.56 1.38
C ARG A 199 -2.96 2.22 2.86
N MET A 200 -3.13 0.95 3.22
CA MET A 200 -3.21 0.51 4.62
C MET A 200 -1.91 0.82 5.37
N ALA A 201 -0.77 0.50 4.80
CA ALA A 201 0.53 0.80 5.41
C ALA A 201 0.73 2.33 5.59
N ARG A 202 0.36 3.13 4.58
CA ARG A 202 0.41 4.60 4.65
C ARG A 202 -0.52 5.14 5.74
N ASP A 203 -1.74 4.62 5.88
CA ASP A 203 -2.68 5.02 6.92
C ASP A 203 -2.14 4.69 8.32
N ARG A 204 -1.49 3.53 8.48
CA ARG A 204 -0.82 3.15 9.73
C ARG A 204 0.39 4.04 10.03
N ALA A 205 1.17 4.42 9.02
CA ALA A 205 2.26 5.37 9.17
C ALA A 205 1.74 6.76 9.61
N LEU A 206 0.65 7.25 9.02
CA LEU A 206 0.02 8.50 9.45
C LEU A 206 -0.49 8.42 10.90
N ALA A 207 -1.12 7.31 11.28
CA ALA A 207 -1.65 7.08 12.63
C ALA A 207 -0.54 7.01 13.70
N SER A 208 0.68 6.62 13.35
CA SER A 208 1.84 6.62 14.25
C SER A 208 2.31 8.03 14.64
N LYS A 209 1.85 9.07 13.94
CA LYS A 209 2.27 10.48 14.07
C LYS A 209 3.74 10.72 13.70
N ASP A 210 4.44 9.73 13.17
CA ASP A 210 5.76 9.89 12.57
C ASP A 210 5.61 10.36 11.12
N MET A 211 5.83 11.66 10.91
CA MET A 211 5.68 12.27 9.58
C MET A 211 6.72 11.79 8.58
N GLY A 212 7.88 11.33 9.02
CA GLY A 212 8.90 10.73 8.16
C GLY A 212 8.44 9.38 7.61
N LEU A 213 7.89 8.51 8.47
CA LEU A 213 7.28 7.25 8.05
C LEU A 213 6.09 7.48 7.11
N TYR A 214 5.22 8.45 7.44
CA TYR A 214 4.10 8.79 6.57
C TYR A 214 4.58 9.24 5.17
N ALA A 215 5.56 10.15 5.09
CA ALA A 215 6.11 10.62 3.82
C ALA A 215 6.74 9.46 3.00
N SER A 216 7.46 8.56 3.67
CA SER A 216 8.04 7.38 3.03
C SER A 216 6.97 6.47 2.42
N TRP A 217 5.89 6.17 3.15
CA TRP A 217 4.84 5.30 2.66
C TRP A 217 3.94 5.96 1.61
N ALA A 218 3.69 7.25 1.69
CA ALA A 218 3.00 8.02 0.66
C ALA A 218 3.80 8.00 -0.66
N ALA A 219 5.12 8.16 -0.59
CA ALA A 219 6.01 8.06 -1.75
C ALA A 219 6.03 6.64 -2.34
N LYS A 220 6.08 5.58 -1.51
CA LYS A 220 5.98 4.19 -1.96
C LYS A 220 4.65 3.92 -2.68
N TRP A 221 3.54 4.44 -2.15
CA TRP A 221 2.24 4.31 -2.81
C TRP A 221 2.22 5.01 -4.16
N ALA A 222 2.65 6.28 -4.25
CA ALA A 222 2.71 7.03 -5.50
C ALA A 222 3.65 6.37 -6.53
N SER A 223 4.76 5.77 -6.07
CA SER A 223 5.68 5.04 -6.94
C SER A 223 5.05 3.78 -7.52
N ALA A 224 4.33 3.00 -6.71
CA ALA A 224 3.75 1.74 -7.12
C ALA A 224 2.43 1.90 -7.91
N TYR A 225 1.62 2.88 -7.54
CA TYR A 225 0.29 3.18 -8.11
C TYR A 225 0.15 4.68 -8.39
N PRO A 226 0.76 5.17 -9.49
CA PRO A 226 0.73 6.58 -9.83
C PRO A 226 -0.68 7.06 -10.16
N SER A 227 -1.12 8.07 -9.46
CA SER A 227 -2.39 8.76 -9.68
C SER A 227 -2.32 10.16 -9.07
N GLY A 228 -3.24 11.05 -9.46
CA GLY A 228 -3.32 12.36 -8.82
C GLY A 228 -3.57 12.28 -7.31
N ASP A 229 -4.23 11.23 -6.83
CA ASP A 229 -4.49 11.04 -5.40
C ASP A 229 -3.23 10.59 -4.66
N SER A 230 -2.51 9.59 -5.18
CA SER A 230 -1.28 9.10 -4.55
C SER A 230 -0.16 10.15 -4.58
N TRP A 231 0.00 10.89 -5.67
CA TRP A 231 0.95 12.00 -5.76
C TRP A 231 0.55 13.18 -4.89
N GLY A 232 -0.76 13.50 -4.80
CA GLY A 232 -1.26 14.53 -3.89
C GLY A 232 -0.97 14.20 -2.42
N ASP A 233 -1.12 12.95 -2.03
CA ASP A 233 -0.81 12.49 -0.68
C ASP A 233 0.70 12.54 -0.40
N ALA A 234 1.55 12.13 -1.37
CA ALA A 234 3.00 12.22 -1.25
C ALA A 234 3.49 13.67 -1.09
N VAL A 235 2.93 14.60 -1.86
CA VAL A 235 3.20 16.03 -1.72
C VAL A 235 2.74 16.56 -0.36
N ALA A 236 1.51 16.23 0.06
CA ALA A 236 0.99 16.67 1.36
C ALA A 236 1.85 16.15 2.52
N ALA A 237 2.34 14.92 2.44
CA ALA A 237 3.26 14.33 3.41
C ALA A 237 4.61 15.06 3.43
N SER A 238 5.19 15.32 2.26
CA SER A 238 6.46 16.05 2.12
C SER A 238 6.36 17.48 2.68
N ARG A 239 5.26 18.20 2.40
CA ARG A 239 5.04 19.56 2.95
C ARG A 239 4.98 19.62 4.48
N ARG A 240 4.62 18.51 5.14
CA ARG A 240 4.61 18.42 6.61
C ARG A 240 5.99 18.23 7.23
N THR A 241 6.95 17.77 6.43
CA THR A 241 8.33 17.52 6.87
C THR A 241 9.31 18.59 6.42
N SER A 242 8.93 19.44 5.45
CA SER A 242 9.76 20.50 4.89
C SER A 242 9.19 21.89 5.18
N GLN A 243 10.09 22.87 5.35
CA GLN A 243 9.75 24.28 5.38
C GLN A 243 10.11 24.88 4.01
N ALA A 244 9.16 24.82 3.07
CA ALA A 244 9.35 25.38 1.74
C ALA A 244 9.10 26.90 1.75
N ASP A 245 9.98 27.66 1.09
CA ASP A 245 9.73 29.07 0.79
C ASP A 245 8.72 29.24 -0.37
N SER A 246 8.38 30.48 -0.74
CA SER A 246 7.40 30.74 -1.81
C SER A 246 7.87 30.28 -3.20
N VAL A 247 9.20 30.20 -3.45
CA VAL A 247 9.73 29.69 -4.72
C VAL A 247 9.56 28.18 -4.76
N GLN A 248 9.96 27.52 -3.70
CA GLN A 248 9.81 26.06 -3.56
C GLN A 248 8.35 25.64 -3.56
N ASN A 249 7.43 26.46 -2.99
CA ASN A 249 6.00 26.18 -3.05
C ASN A 249 5.47 26.18 -4.49
N LEU A 250 5.91 27.14 -5.33
CA LEU A 250 5.52 27.14 -6.75
C LEU A 250 6.08 25.92 -7.51
N GLU A 251 7.32 25.50 -7.21
CA GLU A 251 7.90 24.28 -7.77
C GLU A 251 7.08 23.03 -7.41
N VAL A 252 6.61 22.94 -6.16
CA VAL A 252 5.71 21.86 -5.70
C VAL A 252 4.37 21.89 -6.46
N LEU A 253 3.77 23.06 -6.63
CA LEU A 253 2.50 23.22 -7.36
C LEU A 253 2.64 22.85 -8.84
N ARG A 254 3.77 23.14 -9.47
CA ARG A 254 4.12 22.69 -10.82
C ARG A 254 4.18 21.16 -10.91
N PHE A 255 4.77 20.51 -9.91
CA PHE A 255 4.76 19.05 -9.81
C PHE A 255 3.33 18.50 -9.64
N MET A 256 2.52 19.10 -8.77
CA MET A 256 1.12 18.70 -8.61
C MET A 256 0.32 18.82 -9.92
N LYS A 257 0.60 19.86 -10.71
CA LYS A 257 0.00 20.03 -12.04
C LYS A 257 0.40 18.89 -12.99
N ALA A 258 1.68 18.57 -13.09
CA ALA A 258 2.21 17.51 -13.95
C ALA A 258 1.64 16.13 -13.62
N THR A 259 1.47 15.85 -12.35
CA THR A 259 0.99 14.56 -11.83
C THR A 259 -0.54 14.44 -11.75
N GLY A 260 -1.29 15.53 -12.08
CA GLY A 260 -2.73 15.57 -11.91
C GLY A 260 -3.18 15.63 -10.44
N ALA A 261 -2.30 16.04 -9.54
CA ALA A 261 -2.57 16.16 -8.10
C ALA A 261 -3.31 17.45 -7.71
N LEU A 262 -3.51 18.40 -8.63
CA LEU A 262 -4.41 19.54 -8.41
C LEU A 262 -5.86 19.05 -8.51
N LYS A 263 -6.54 18.86 -7.38
CA LYS A 263 -7.86 18.22 -7.30
C LYS A 263 -8.97 19.14 -6.85
N THR A 264 -8.63 20.20 -6.10
CA THR A 264 -9.61 21.09 -5.48
C THR A 264 -9.48 22.50 -6.01
N SER A 265 -10.56 23.28 -5.94
CA SER A 265 -10.52 24.73 -6.27
C SER A 265 -9.45 25.47 -5.45
N ARG A 266 -9.18 25.01 -4.23
CA ARG A 266 -8.14 25.58 -3.38
C ARG A 266 -6.73 25.35 -3.93
N ASP A 267 -6.46 24.18 -4.52
CA ASP A 267 -5.14 23.89 -5.12
C ASP A 267 -4.88 24.82 -6.30
N TYR A 268 -5.90 25.04 -7.15
CA TYR A 268 -5.83 25.97 -8.29
C TYR A 268 -5.70 27.42 -7.82
N GLN A 269 -6.40 27.80 -6.73
CA GLN A 269 -6.27 29.10 -6.12
C GLN A 269 -4.85 29.35 -5.59
N GLU A 270 -4.33 28.43 -4.79
CA GLU A 270 -2.97 28.52 -4.24
C GLU A 270 -1.94 28.68 -5.37
N PHE A 271 -2.06 27.89 -6.45
CA PHE A 271 -1.17 27.99 -7.59
C PHE A 271 -1.28 29.36 -8.27
N ALA A 272 -2.50 29.81 -8.57
CA ALA A 272 -2.70 31.10 -9.23
C ALA A 272 -2.17 32.27 -8.39
N GLU A 273 -2.39 32.25 -7.09
CA GLU A 273 -1.89 33.29 -6.17
C GLU A 273 -0.36 33.30 -6.06
N GLU A 274 0.28 32.12 -6.01
CA GLU A 274 1.76 32.03 -6.00
C GLU A 274 2.35 32.55 -7.31
N ALA A 275 1.76 32.19 -8.46
CA ALA A 275 2.19 32.67 -9.75
C ALA A 275 1.95 34.20 -9.90
N GLN A 276 0.81 34.70 -9.41
CA GLN A 276 0.47 36.13 -9.47
C GLN A 276 1.45 36.98 -8.64
N ARG A 277 1.83 36.53 -7.43
CA ARG A 277 2.83 37.24 -6.61
C ARG A 277 4.18 37.42 -7.30
N LYS A 278 4.48 36.61 -8.31
CA LYS A 278 5.69 36.67 -9.12
C LYS A 278 5.49 37.28 -10.51
N ASN A 279 4.30 37.81 -10.77
CA ASN A 279 3.88 38.35 -12.06
C ASN A 279 4.03 37.34 -13.22
N LEU A 280 3.80 36.05 -12.95
CA LEU A 280 3.83 34.99 -13.95
C LEU A 280 2.47 34.84 -14.62
N PHE A 281 2.05 35.88 -15.38
CA PHE A 281 0.71 35.98 -15.96
C PHE A 281 0.33 34.80 -16.85
N GLY A 282 1.28 34.28 -17.65
CA GLY A 282 1.07 33.09 -18.48
C GLY A 282 0.71 31.86 -17.63
N GLU A 283 1.36 31.70 -16.49
CA GLU A 283 1.13 30.57 -15.59
C GLU A 283 -0.22 30.71 -14.86
N VAL A 284 -0.58 31.92 -14.42
CA VAL A 284 -1.91 32.23 -13.84
C VAL A 284 -3.02 31.87 -14.82
N VAL A 285 -2.90 32.32 -16.08
CA VAL A 285 -3.90 32.02 -17.10
C VAL A 285 -3.98 30.51 -17.34
N SER A 286 -2.83 29.85 -17.54
CA SER A 286 -2.77 28.42 -17.84
C SER A 286 -3.42 27.57 -16.74
N VAL A 287 -3.16 27.86 -15.46
CA VAL A 287 -3.67 27.03 -14.37
C VAL A 287 -5.16 27.24 -14.13
N LEU A 288 -5.65 28.49 -14.15
CA LEU A 288 -7.08 28.78 -13.92
C LEU A 288 -7.96 28.32 -15.08
N GLU A 289 -7.50 28.44 -16.34
CA GLU A 289 -8.21 27.89 -17.50
C GLU A 289 -8.27 26.35 -17.43
N GLU A 290 -7.20 25.68 -17.03
CA GLU A 290 -7.20 24.26 -16.81
C GLU A 290 -8.21 23.86 -15.72
N GLY A 291 -8.24 24.58 -14.59
CA GLY A 291 -9.20 24.35 -13.52
C GLY A 291 -10.65 24.51 -13.97
N GLN A 292 -10.93 25.49 -14.84
CA GLN A 292 -12.26 25.65 -15.43
C GLN A 292 -12.61 24.53 -16.40
N GLN A 293 -11.69 24.15 -17.28
CA GLN A 293 -11.89 23.04 -18.25
C GLN A 293 -12.18 21.71 -17.54
N LYS A 294 -11.54 21.46 -16.41
CA LYS A 294 -11.78 20.30 -15.57
C LYS A 294 -13.03 20.39 -14.68
N GLY A 295 -13.72 21.54 -14.70
CA GLY A 295 -14.90 21.80 -13.87
C GLY A 295 -14.59 21.94 -12.37
N VAL A 296 -13.32 22.09 -11.99
CA VAL A 296 -12.88 22.26 -10.59
C VAL A 296 -13.00 23.69 -10.13
N VAL A 297 -12.72 24.66 -11.01
CA VAL A 297 -12.90 26.11 -10.76
C VAL A 297 -14.16 26.57 -11.45
N SER A 298 -15.15 27.00 -10.67
CA SER A 298 -16.41 27.54 -11.21
C SER A 298 -16.17 28.83 -12.01
N SER A 299 -16.90 29.00 -13.10
CA SER A 299 -16.89 30.26 -13.87
C SER A 299 -17.37 31.47 -13.06
N THR A 300 -18.12 31.25 -11.98
CA THR A 300 -18.59 32.26 -11.05
C THR A 300 -17.65 32.47 -9.85
N SER A 301 -16.53 31.76 -9.80
CA SER A 301 -15.54 31.94 -8.73
C SER A 301 -14.95 33.35 -8.76
N PRO A 302 -14.75 34.03 -7.60
CA PRO A 302 -14.03 35.28 -7.53
C PRO A 302 -12.65 35.25 -8.22
N LEU A 303 -11.97 34.11 -8.23
CA LEU A 303 -10.69 33.91 -8.92
C LEU A 303 -10.74 34.31 -10.40
N ILE A 304 -11.88 34.15 -11.05
CA ILE A 304 -12.02 34.47 -12.47
C ILE A 304 -12.03 35.98 -12.70
N ALA A 305 -12.76 36.74 -11.89
CA ALA A 305 -12.84 38.18 -12.01
C ALA A 305 -11.61 38.89 -11.44
N GLU A 306 -11.09 38.42 -10.31
CA GLU A 306 -10.07 39.11 -9.54
C GLU A 306 -8.63 38.70 -9.90
N VAL A 307 -8.45 37.53 -10.45
CA VAL A 307 -7.11 36.98 -10.78
C VAL A 307 -6.96 36.68 -12.27
N LEU A 308 -7.84 35.87 -12.85
CA LEU A 308 -7.70 35.45 -14.25
C LEU A 308 -7.92 36.60 -15.24
N ALA A 309 -8.96 37.40 -15.08
CA ALA A 309 -9.28 38.47 -15.99
C ALA A 309 -8.21 39.58 -16.01
N PRO A 310 -7.62 40.02 -14.90
CA PRO A 310 -6.46 40.90 -14.90
C PRO A 310 -5.25 40.28 -15.58
N ALA A 311 -4.90 39.05 -15.23
CA ALA A 311 -3.74 38.36 -15.82
C ALA A 311 -3.83 38.28 -17.36
N ARG A 312 -4.99 37.93 -17.90
CA ARG A 312 -5.22 37.88 -19.36
C ARG A 312 -4.98 39.25 -20.04
N ARG A 313 -5.26 40.38 -19.39
CA ARG A 313 -5.01 41.69 -19.97
C ARG A 313 -3.52 42.04 -20.07
N GLU A 314 -2.72 41.52 -19.13
CA GLU A 314 -1.28 41.77 -19.09
C GLU A 314 -0.49 40.88 -20.07
N VAL A 315 -0.97 39.69 -20.44
CA VAL A 315 -0.25 38.69 -21.25
C VAL A 315 0.37 39.29 -22.52
N ALA A 316 -0.40 40.04 -23.34
CA ALA A 316 0.09 40.52 -24.62
C ALA A 316 1.21 41.57 -24.48
N ALA A 317 1.09 42.45 -23.46
CA ALA A 317 2.09 43.48 -23.18
C ALA A 317 3.35 42.85 -22.58
N ASP A 318 3.17 41.89 -21.67
CA ASP A 318 4.27 41.15 -21.01
C ASP A 318 5.09 40.37 -22.05
N GLN A 319 4.44 39.54 -22.89
CA GLN A 319 5.13 38.79 -23.96
C GLN A 319 5.93 39.67 -24.90
N LYS A 320 5.40 40.85 -25.24
CA LYS A 320 6.09 41.82 -26.12
C LYS A 320 7.33 42.41 -25.46
N ALA A 321 7.32 42.54 -24.14
CA ALA A 321 8.42 43.15 -23.38
C ALA A 321 9.54 42.13 -23.07
N LEU A 322 9.29 40.84 -23.20
CA LEU A 322 10.25 39.79 -22.85
C LEU A 322 11.44 39.72 -23.84
N PRO A 323 12.67 39.51 -23.32
CA PRO A 323 13.80 39.23 -24.18
C PRO A 323 13.61 37.87 -24.89
N SER A 324 13.82 37.84 -26.20
CA SER A 324 13.63 36.63 -27.03
C SER A 324 14.71 35.57 -26.81
N SER A 325 15.83 35.92 -26.20
CA SER A 325 16.94 35.03 -25.87
C SER A 325 17.76 35.59 -24.70
N PRO A 326 18.58 34.78 -24.03
CA PRO A 326 19.46 35.27 -22.95
C PRO A 326 20.42 36.38 -23.40
N SER A 327 20.89 36.33 -24.64
CA SER A 327 21.79 37.35 -25.23
C SER A 327 21.09 38.68 -25.49
N ALA A 328 19.76 38.71 -25.60
CA ALA A 328 18.94 39.91 -25.74
C ALA A 328 18.72 40.66 -24.44
N VAL A 329 19.10 40.12 -23.31
CA VAL A 329 18.96 40.78 -22.00
C VAL A 329 19.97 41.92 -21.90
N ARG A 330 19.48 43.17 -21.75
CA ARG A 330 20.33 44.35 -21.64
C ARG A 330 20.98 44.42 -20.27
N GLY A 331 22.26 44.80 -20.26
CA GLY A 331 23.05 44.91 -19.04
C GLY A 331 23.63 43.58 -18.55
N SER A 332 24.24 43.60 -17.35
CA SER A 332 24.89 42.43 -16.75
C SER A 332 23.85 41.52 -16.07
N GLY A 333 22.88 40.99 -16.82
CA GLY A 333 21.84 40.17 -16.21
C GLY A 333 22.41 39.15 -15.19
N SER A 334 22.02 39.30 -13.92
CA SER A 334 22.45 38.36 -12.88
C SER A 334 21.81 37.00 -13.10
N SER A 335 22.32 35.98 -12.41
CA SER A 335 21.73 34.65 -12.39
C SER A 335 20.24 34.69 -12.08
N SER A 336 19.84 35.45 -11.05
CA SER A 336 18.46 35.61 -10.62
C SER A 336 17.57 36.25 -11.71
N VAL A 337 18.08 37.25 -12.46
CA VAL A 337 17.32 37.88 -13.56
C VAL A 337 17.06 36.87 -14.68
N MET A 338 18.10 36.09 -15.07
CA MET A 338 17.93 35.04 -16.07
C MET A 338 16.91 33.99 -15.64
N MET A 339 16.99 33.51 -14.43
CA MET A 339 16.05 32.51 -13.89
C MET A 339 14.62 33.06 -13.76
N ASN A 340 14.44 34.35 -13.49
CA ASN A 340 13.10 34.95 -13.49
C ASN A 340 12.49 35.01 -14.89
N PHE A 341 13.29 35.36 -15.94
CA PHE A 341 12.80 35.26 -17.32
C PHE A 341 12.50 33.80 -17.72
N ALA A 342 13.29 32.85 -17.25
CA ALA A 342 13.00 31.44 -17.44
C ALA A 342 11.63 31.04 -16.85
N ASP A 343 11.32 31.44 -15.63
CA ASP A 343 10.01 31.21 -15.00
C ASP A 343 8.87 31.80 -15.83
N VAL A 344 9.05 33.01 -16.41
CA VAL A 344 8.03 33.64 -17.25
C VAL A 344 7.80 32.86 -18.53
N TRP A 345 8.89 32.43 -19.24
CA TRP A 345 8.78 31.62 -20.45
C TRP A 345 8.16 30.24 -20.17
N LEU A 346 8.49 29.64 -19.01
CA LEU A 346 7.85 28.41 -18.55
C LEU A 346 6.32 28.58 -18.43
N GLY A 347 5.88 29.69 -17.85
CA GLY A 347 4.46 30.03 -17.73
C GLY A 347 3.75 30.22 -19.07
N TYR A 348 4.46 30.71 -20.09
CA TYR A 348 3.98 30.82 -21.47
C TYR A 348 4.13 29.53 -22.29
N LYS A 349 4.60 28.45 -21.68
CA LYS A 349 4.81 27.13 -22.30
C LYS A 349 5.84 27.13 -23.43
N ASP A 350 6.73 28.13 -23.46
CA ASP A 350 7.91 28.13 -24.34
C ASP A 350 9.08 27.48 -23.58
N TYR A 351 9.05 26.16 -23.53
CA TYR A 351 9.93 25.37 -22.68
C TYR A 351 11.39 25.43 -23.12
N ASP A 352 11.64 25.51 -24.44
CA ASP A 352 13.00 25.67 -24.98
C ASP A 352 13.64 26.98 -24.51
N LYS A 353 12.89 28.10 -24.56
CA LYS A 353 13.39 29.35 -24.04
C LYS A 353 13.56 29.30 -22.52
N ALA A 354 12.61 28.70 -21.80
CA ALA A 354 12.73 28.54 -20.36
C ALA A 354 14.03 27.80 -19.98
N ALA A 355 14.32 26.66 -20.61
CA ALA A 355 15.54 25.91 -20.40
C ALA A 355 16.80 26.75 -20.72
N ALA A 356 16.84 27.41 -21.89
CA ALA A 356 17.97 28.25 -22.28
C ALA A 356 18.24 29.41 -21.30
N PHE A 357 17.19 30.02 -20.73
CA PHE A 357 17.34 31.07 -19.74
C PHE A 357 17.79 30.54 -18.36
N TYR A 358 17.34 29.35 -17.94
CA TYR A 358 17.86 28.70 -16.74
C TYR A 358 19.34 28.35 -16.91
N GLU A 359 19.76 27.79 -18.04
CA GLU A 359 21.16 27.49 -18.35
C GLU A 359 22.03 28.74 -18.33
N ALA A 360 21.57 29.81 -18.95
CA ALA A 360 22.26 31.10 -18.90
C ALA A 360 22.37 31.65 -17.49
N GLY A 361 21.37 31.41 -16.64
CA GLY A 361 21.38 31.74 -15.21
C GLY A 361 22.42 30.93 -14.44
N LEU A 362 22.51 29.62 -14.72
CA LEU A 362 23.51 28.73 -14.09
C LEU A 362 24.95 29.10 -14.46
N ALA A 363 25.17 29.65 -15.65
CA ALA A 363 26.48 30.09 -16.11
C ALA A 363 26.98 31.41 -15.43
N LYS A 364 26.16 32.07 -14.62
CA LYS A 364 26.53 33.31 -13.94
C LYS A 364 27.15 33.07 -12.57
N PRO A 365 28.06 33.94 -12.11
CA PRO A 365 28.60 33.86 -10.76
C PRO A 365 27.52 33.89 -9.68
N GLY A 366 27.63 33.04 -8.65
CA GLY A 366 26.68 32.98 -7.53
C GLY A 366 25.32 32.42 -7.89
N ALA A 367 25.26 31.57 -8.94
CA ALA A 367 24.02 30.93 -9.36
C ALA A 367 23.42 30.05 -8.28
N ASP A 368 22.09 30.09 -8.12
CA ASP A 368 21.33 29.10 -7.38
C ASP A 368 21.22 27.84 -8.22
N MET A 369 22.17 26.92 -8.00
CA MET A 369 22.28 25.68 -8.78
C MET A 369 21.05 24.79 -8.61
N GLU A 370 20.50 24.73 -7.39
CA GLU A 370 19.31 23.92 -7.09
C GLU A 370 18.09 24.43 -7.86
N ARG A 371 17.82 25.73 -7.81
CA ARG A 371 16.72 26.35 -8.56
C ARG A 371 16.89 26.20 -10.05
N GLY A 372 18.10 26.43 -10.56
CA GLY A 372 18.36 26.34 -11.99
C GLY A 372 18.13 24.95 -12.56
N TYR A 373 18.68 23.91 -11.91
CA TYR A 373 18.46 22.52 -12.35
C TYR A 373 17.03 22.06 -12.13
N MET A 374 16.37 22.50 -11.05
CA MET A 374 14.93 22.23 -10.85
C MET A 374 14.10 22.85 -11.98
N GLY A 375 14.41 24.09 -12.39
CA GLY A 375 13.72 24.78 -13.46
C GLY A 375 13.93 24.14 -14.85
N ILE A 376 15.17 23.76 -15.19
CA ILE A 376 15.46 23.01 -16.41
C ILE A 376 14.67 21.70 -16.41
N GLY A 377 14.78 20.91 -15.35
CA GLY A 377 14.07 19.64 -15.25
C GLY A 377 12.56 19.79 -15.41
N THR A 378 11.96 20.85 -14.84
CA THR A 378 10.53 21.15 -14.98
C THR A 378 10.18 21.54 -16.43
N ALA A 379 10.99 22.37 -17.10
CA ALA A 379 10.77 22.77 -18.48
C ALA A 379 10.82 21.57 -19.42
N GLU A 380 11.87 20.74 -19.30
CA GLU A 380 12.04 19.54 -20.11
C GLU A 380 10.93 18.49 -19.85
N ALA A 381 10.52 18.32 -18.59
CA ALA A 381 9.42 17.42 -18.24
C ALA A 381 8.09 17.88 -18.87
N TYR A 382 7.84 19.20 -18.90
CA TYR A 382 6.65 19.77 -19.55
C TYR A 382 6.74 19.71 -21.09
N ALA A 383 7.93 19.75 -21.65
CA ALA A 383 8.18 19.54 -23.07
C ALA A 383 8.03 18.07 -23.50
N GLY A 384 8.06 17.13 -22.54
CA GLY A 384 8.04 15.70 -22.79
C GLY A 384 9.42 15.08 -23.02
N ASP A 385 10.51 15.85 -22.90
CA ASP A 385 11.87 15.30 -22.91
C ASP A 385 12.24 14.79 -21.52
N TYR A 386 11.72 13.59 -21.22
CA TYR A 386 11.96 12.94 -19.93
C TYR A 386 13.42 12.56 -19.68
N ALA A 387 14.20 12.37 -20.75
CA ALA A 387 15.62 12.05 -20.62
C ALA A 387 16.41 13.27 -20.14
N ALA A 388 16.23 14.43 -20.77
CA ALA A 388 16.85 15.69 -20.37
C ALA A 388 16.37 16.12 -18.97
N ALA A 389 15.05 16.01 -18.71
CA ALA A 389 14.48 16.29 -17.39
C ALA A 389 15.13 15.46 -16.27
N GLY A 390 15.27 14.14 -16.47
CA GLY A 390 15.91 13.24 -15.53
C GLY A 390 17.36 13.61 -15.23
N GLN A 391 18.13 14.01 -16.26
CA GLN A 391 19.51 14.48 -16.11
C GLN A 391 19.61 15.79 -15.30
N ALA A 392 18.65 16.70 -15.50
CA ALA A 392 18.61 17.95 -14.76
C ALA A 392 18.25 17.70 -13.29
N PHE A 393 17.18 16.95 -13.00
CA PHE A 393 16.78 16.63 -11.64
C PHE A 393 17.84 15.84 -10.86
N ALA A 394 18.66 15.01 -11.52
CA ALA A 394 19.76 14.29 -10.87
C ALA A 394 20.86 15.21 -10.32
N LYS A 395 20.92 16.46 -10.78
CA LYS A 395 21.89 17.48 -10.30
C LYS A 395 21.33 18.34 -9.17
N VAL A 396 20.07 18.17 -8.81
CA VAL A 396 19.45 18.93 -7.74
C VAL A 396 19.85 18.33 -6.39
N SER A 397 20.33 19.16 -5.49
CA SER A 397 20.76 18.80 -4.12
C SER A 397 19.98 19.62 -3.08
N GLY A 398 20.38 19.53 -1.82
CA GLY A 398 19.88 20.35 -0.72
C GLY A 398 18.38 20.24 -0.49
N THR A 399 17.74 21.39 -0.25
CA THR A 399 16.33 21.44 0.18
C THR A 399 15.34 21.04 -0.91
N ARG A 400 15.74 21.12 -2.18
CA ARG A 400 14.92 20.75 -3.35
C ARG A 400 15.08 19.28 -3.75
N ALA A 401 16.07 18.56 -3.22
CA ALA A 401 16.33 17.17 -3.57
C ALA A 401 15.11 16.21 -3.38
N PRO A 402 14.30 16.33 -2.31
CA PRO A 402 13.11 15.49 -2.18
C PRO A 402 12.10 15.67 -3.31
N LEU A 403 11.86 16.90 -3.75
CA LEU A 403 10.96 17.20 -4.86
C LEU A 403 11.54 16.71 -6.19
N ALA A 404 12.85 16.90 -6.42
CA ALA A 404 13.53 16.39 -7.61
C ALA A 404 13.45 14.86 -7.69
N HIS A 405 13.54 14.15 -6.56
CA HIS A 405 13.36 12.71 -6.51
C HIS A 405 11.92 12.28 -6.86
N MET A 406 10.92 13.03 -6.41
CA MET A 406 9.53 12.79 -6.83
C MET A 406 9.36 12.95 -8.35
N TRP A 407 9.95 13.99 -8.96
CA TRP A 407 9.95 14.18 -10.39
C TRP A 407 10.61 13.01 -11.12
N GLN A 408 11.78 12.55 -10.68
CA GLN A 408 12.48 11.41 -11.27
C GLN A 408 11.61 10.14 -11.20
N THR A 409 10.96 9.90 -10.07
CA THR A 409 10.05 8.76 -9.91
C THR A 409 8.88 8.85 -10.89
N TRP A 410 8.27 10.03 -11.02
CA TRP A 410 7.18 10.25 -11.97
C TRP A 410 7.65 10.09 -13.43
N ILE A 411 8.81 10.62 -13.82
CA ILE A 411 9.38 10.47 -15.17
C ILE A 411 9.61 8.99 -15.49
N ASN A 412 10.17 8.23 -14.57
CA ASN A 412 10.37 6.79 -14.75
C ASN A 412 9.06 6.05 -15.01
N GLN A 413 7.96 6.50 -14.43
CA GLN A 413 6.62 5.94 -14.68
C GLN A 413 6.10 6.30 -16.09
N GLN A 414 6.42 7.51 -16.61
CA GLN A 414 6.02 7.93 -17.96
C GLN A 414 6.77 7.17 -19.05
N THR A 415 7.99 6.74 -18.75
CA THR A 415 8.89 6.05 -19.71
C THR A 415 8.87 4.52 -19.55
N ALA A 416 8.26 4.01 -18.50
CA ALA A 416 8.13 2.57 -18.28
C ALA A 416 7.25 1.91 -19.34
N PRO A 417 7.59 0.70 -19.82
CA PRO A 417 6.70 -0.08 -20.67
C PRO A 417 5.34 -0.26 -19.98
N VAL A 418 4.26 -0.07 -20.73
CA VAL A 418 2.90 -0.27 -20.19
C VAL A 418 2.77 -1.73 -19.76
N ALA A 419 2.75 -1.97 -18.46
CA ALA A 419 2.45 -3.29 -17.93
C ALA A 419 1.02 -3.69 -18.30
N PRO A 420 0.75 -4.97 -18.62
CA PRO A 420 -0.63 -5.42 -18.84
C PRO A 420 -1.49 -5.07 -17.61
N ALA A 421 -2.70 -4.58 -17.89
CA ALA A 421 -3.64 -4.17 -16.85
C ALA A 421 -3.82 -5.29 -15.81
N ALA A 422 -3.63 -4.96 -14.53
CA ALA A 422 -3.92 -5.90 -13.46
C ALA A 422 -5.40 -6.32 -13.54
N PRO A 423 -5.73 -7.60 -13.25
CA PRO A 423 -7.12 -8.02 -13.20
C PRO A 423 -7.89 -7.15 -12.19
N ALA A 424 -9.10 -6.75 -12.59
CA ALA A 424 -9.98 -5.97 -11.71
C ALA A 424 -10.18 -6.70 -10.39
N GLU A 425 -10.00 -5.99 -9.26
CA GLU A 425 -10.32 -6.54 -7.95
C GLU A 425 -11.80 -7.00 -7.95
N PRO A 426 -12.11 -8.21 -7.46
CA PRO A 426 -13.50 -8.62 -7.33
C PRO A 426 -14.22 -7.65 -6.40
N ALA A 427 -15.36 -7.15 -6.85
CA ALA A 427 -16.24 -6.29 -6.05
C ALA A 427 -16.59 -7.01 -4.74
N THR A 428 -16.16 -6.44 -3.60
CA THR A 428 -16.43 -6.93 -2.25
C THR A 428 -17.83 -6.48 -1.79
#